data_0ac82c011371a45b1dcb133db5f81359
#
_entry.id   0ac82c011371a45b1dcb133db5f81359
#
_cell.length_a   1.000
_cell.length_b   1.000
_cell.length_c   1.000
_cell.angle_alpha   90.00
_cell.angle_beta   90.00
_cell.angle_gamma   90.00
#
_symmetry.space_group_name_H-M   'P 1'
#
loop_
_entity.id
_entity.type
_entity.pdbx_description
1 polymer ?
#
loop_
_entity_poly.entity_id
_entity_poly.type
_entity_poly.pdbx_seq_one_letter_code
_entity_poly.pdbx_strand_id
1 'polypeptide(L)'
;MAYKLAEANESSGTLGPLIHNPQLIEDLNTKGVPCRESLDEFQAGETVVFRSHGVGPDVYEAAHAKNLTILDATCPNVKAAQKKGQALAEAGYLPVIIGEKNHPEVKSIVQWAGKHAIVIECIKDIGNVPLADKYGVLIQTTFELAKFEEILAALQKERSGEYKIEKTICLATSQRQK
;
A
#
# COMPACT_ATOMS: atom_id res chain seq x y z
N MET A 1 19.37 -1.49 1.03
CA MET A 1 19.10 -0.42 0.04
C MET A 1 19.35 0.95 0.72
N ALA A 2 18.61 1.37 1.74
CA ALA A 2 18.83 2.62 2.46
C ALA A 2 20.24 2.75 3.09
N TYR A 3 20.81 1.68 3.63
CA TYR A 3 22.19 1.68 4.15
C TYR A 3 23.25 1.95 3.07
N LYS A 4 23.02 1.54 1.83
CA LYS A 4 23.95 1.85 0.73
C LYS A 4 24.00 3.34 0.40
N LEU A 5 22.88 4.07 0.58
CA LEU A 5 22.85 5.53 0.42
C LEU A 5 23.64 6.21 1.52
N ALA A 6 23.52 5.73 2.76
CA ALA A 6 24.30 6.23 3.88
C ALA A 6 25.82 6.04 3.66
N GLU A 7 26.23 4.89 3.13
CA GLU A 7 27.62 4.57 2.80
C GLU A 7 28.15 5.43 1.62
N ALA A 8 27.30 5.76 0.66
CA ALA A 8 27.64 6.58 -0.50
C ALA A 8 27.74 8.09 -0.18
N ASN A 9 27.36 8.51 1.04
CA ASN A 9 27.32 9.91 1.47
C ASN A 9 26.40 10.79 0.57
N GLU A 10 25.36 10.16 -0.03
CA GLU A 10 24.39 10.85 -0.87
C GLU A 10 23.33 11.55 -0.02
N SER A 11 22.98 12.79 -0.40
CA SER A 11 21.86 13.49 0.25
C SER A 11 20.57 12.74 -0.01
N SER A 12 19.99 12.16 1.04
CA SER A 12 18.86 11.25 0.93
C SER A 12 18.00 11.28 2.18
N GLY A 13 16.78 10.75 2.07
CA GLY A 13 15.88 10.57 3.19
C GLY A 13 14.79 9.54 2.87
N THR A 14 14.11 9.02 3.89
CA THR A 14 12.92 8.18 3.71
C THR A 14 11.67 9.04 3.78
N LEU A 15 10.67 8.76 2.93
CA LEU A 15 9.35 9.36 3.03
C LEU A 15 8.48 8.53 3.97
N GLY A 16 8.38 9.00 5.21
CA GLY A 16 7.83 8.26 6.33
C GLY A 16 8.73 7.10 6.78
N PRO A 17 8.36 6.39 7.84
CA PRO A 17 9.12 5.26 8.37
C PRO A 17 9.20 4.13 7.34
N LEU A 18 10.43 3.70 7.03
CA LEU A 18 10.70 2.65 6.02
C LEU A 18 9.97 1.34 6.36
N ILE A 19 10.00 0.98 7.63
CA ILE A 19 9.23 -0.12 8.26
C ILE A 19 8.87 0.28 9.68
N HIS A 20 7.94 -0.46 10.31
CA HIS A 20 7.57 -0.25 11.72
C HIS A 20 8.65 -0.78 12.69
N ASN A 21 9.84 -0.17 12.64
CA ASN A 21 10.96 -0.47 13.53
C ASN A 21 11.67 0.83 13.94
N PRO A 22 11.40 1.35 15.16
CA PRO A 22 11.99 2.59 15.64
C PRO A 22 13.52 2.58 15.68
N GLN A 23 14.13 1.44 16.02
CA GLN A 23 15.57 1.29 16.08
C GLN A 23 16.22 1.46 14.70
N LEU A 24 15.59 0.91 13.64
CA LEU A 24 16.06 1.08 12.27
C LEU A 24 15.96 2.54 11.83
N ILE A 25 14.88 3.23 12.19
CA ILE A 25 14.67 4.65 11.85
C ILE A 25 15.77 5.50 12.50
N GLU A 26 16.05 5.27 13.77
CA GLU A 26 17.10 5.99 14.50
C GLU A 26 18.50 5.71 13.93
N ASP A 27 18.81 4.44 13.61
CA ASP A 27 20.09 4.07 13.00
C ASP A 27 20.28 4.70 11.61
N LEU A 28 19.23 4.75 10.80
CA LEU A 28 19.27 5.45 9.50
C LEU A 28 19.45 6.97 9.66
N ASN A 29 18.76 7.59 10.63
CA ASN A 29 18.93 9.00 10.95
C ASN A 29 20.37 9.35 11.33
N THR A 30 20.98 8.54 12.22
CA THR A 30 22.38 8.75 12.65
C THR A 30 23.38 8.59 11.50
N LYS A 31 23.01 7.82 10.47
CA LYS A 31 23.81 7.59 9.26
C LYS A 31 23.52 8.58 8.13
N GLY A 32 22.76 9.64 8.39
CA GLY A 32 22.49 10.70 7.41
C GLY A 32 21.35 10.40 6.43
N VAL A 33 20.48 9.41 6.73
CA VAL A 33 19.26 9.13 5.98
C VAL A 33 18.03 9.40 6.87
N PRO A 34 17.64 10.68 7.04
CA PRO A 34 16.55 11.06 7.93
C PRO A 34 15.18 10.56 7.44
N CYS A 35 14.29 10.29 8.40
CA CYS A 35 12.89 10.07 8.12
C CYS A 35 12.18 11.43 8.02
N ARG A 36 11.57 11.73 6.87
CA ARG A 36 10.83 12.95 6.59
C ARG A 36 9.36 12.65 6.35
N GLU A 37 8.48 13.52 6.77
CA GLU A 37 7.03 13.30 6.69
C GLU A 37 6.43 13.76 5.35
N SER A 38 7.07 14.71 4.67
CA SER A 38 6.60 15.30 3.42
C SER A 38 7.71 15.38 2.37
N LEU A 39 7.32 15.32 1.08
CA LEU A 39 8.22 15.61 -0.02
C LEU A 39 8.73 17.06 0.01
N ASP A 40 8.05 17.97 0.72
CA ASP A 40 8.45 19.37 0.83
C ASP A 40 9.75 19.57 1.62
N GLU A 41 10.11 18.57 2.43
CA GLU A 41 11.36 18.55 3.19
C GLU A 41 12.59 18.14 2.35
N PHE A 42 12.37 17.70 1.11
CA PHE A 42 13.44 17.31 0.18
C PHE A 42 13.82 18.46 -0.76
N GLN A 43 15.12 18.58 -1.03
CA GLN A 43 15.65 19.49 -2.03
C GLN A 43 15.79 18.81 -3.39
N ALA A 44 15.74 19.59 -4.48
CA ALA A 44 15.96 19.06 -5.83
C ALA A 44 17.32 18.36 -5.92
N GLY A 45 17.35 17.18 -6.53
CA GLY A 45 18.54 16.34 -6.68
C GLY A 45 18.78 15.35 -5.53
N GLU A 46 18.07 15.47 -4.40
CA GLU A 46 18.15 14.47 -3.32
C GLU A 46 17.50 13.13 -3.72
N THR A 47 17.89 12.07 -3.01
CA THR A 47 17.28 10.75 -3.16
C THR A 47 16.19 10.55 -2.11
N VAL A 48 14.95 10.28 -2.56
CA VAL A 48 13.83 9.88 -1.69
C VAL A 48 13.66 8.37 -1.70
N VAL A 49 13.60 7.76 -0.52
CA VAL A 49 13.31 6.33 -0.35
C VAL A 49 11.85 6.15 -0.01
N PHE A 50 11.10 5.46 -0.88
CA PHE A 50 9.72 5.10 -0.57
C PHE A 50 9.67 3.87 0.32
N ARG A 51 8.81 3.92 1.34
CA ARG A 51 8.64 2.87 2.37
C ARG A 51 8.10 1.56 1.80
N SER A 52 8.30 0.47 2.55
CA SER A 52 7.88 -0.89 2.17
C SER A 52 6.37 -1.05 1.91
N HIS A 53 5.55 -0.20 2.53
CA HIS A 53 4.08 -0.19 2.36
C HIS A 53 3.62 0.46 1.04
N GLY A 54 4.56 1.05 0.29
CA GLY A 54 4.26 1.77 -0.93
C GLY A 54 3.64 3.15 -0.72
N VAL A 55 3.54 3.87 -1.82
CA VAL A 55 2.91 5.20 -1.93
C VAL A 55 1.99 5.22 -3.14
N GLY A 56 1.11 6.21 -3.24
CA GLY A 56 0.23 6.39 -4.39
C GLY A 56 0.94 6.96 -5.62
N PRO A 57 0.30 6.90 -6.80
CA PRO A 57 0.87 7.41 -8.06
C PRO A 57 1.17 8.91 -8.00
N ASP A 58 0.36 9.70 -7.31
CA ASP A 58 0.51 11.13 -7.08
C ASP A 58 1.83 11.48 -6.39
N VAL A 59 2.31 10.62 -5.48
CA VAL A 59 3.59 10.80 -4.79
C VAL A 59 4.77 10.59 -5.74
N TYR A 60 4.67 9.65 -6.69
CA TYR A 60 5.68 9.47 -7.74
C TYR A 60 5.75 10.70 -8.64
N GLU A 61 4.59 11.21 -9.08
CA GLU A 61 4.51 12.42 -9.91
C GLU A 61 5.10 13.63 -9.21
N ALA A 62 4.76 13.84 -7.93
CA ALA A 62 5.29 14.94 -7.13
C ALA A 62 6.82 14.84 -6.91
N ALA A 63 7.34 13.63 -6.68
CA ALA A 63 8.77 13.42 -6.54
C ALA A 63 9.52 13.72 -7.86
N HIS A 64 9.00 13.29 -8.99
CA HIS A 64 9.55 13.61 -10.31
C HIS A 64 9.49 15.12 -10.61
N ALA A 65 8.38 15.79 -10.30
CA ALA A 65 8.23 17.24 -10.48
C ALA A 65 9.24 18.04 -9.65
N LYS A 66 9.68 17.50 -8.50
CA LYS A 66 10.74 18.09 -7.66
C LYS A 66 12.16 17.70 -8.08
N ASN A 67 12.33 16.94 -9.17
CA ASN A 67 13.63 16.40 -9.61
C ASN A 67 14.32 15.56 -8.53
N LEU A 68 13.56 14.75 -7.78
CA LEU A 68 14.10 13.79 -6.82
C LEU A 68 14.47 12.49 -7.51
N THR A 69 15.55 11.87 -7.05
CA THR A 69 15.87 10.48 -7.41
C THR A 69 15.04 9.54 -6.55
N ILE A 70 14.24 8.67 -7.16
CA ILE A 70 13.37 7.75 -6.42
C ILE A 70 14.06 6.42 -6.20
N LEU A 71 14.22 6.04 -4.93
CA LEU A 71 14.58 4.69 -4.52
C LEU A 71 13.34 3.99 -3.94
N ASP A 72 12.69 3.18 -4.74
CA ASP A 72 11.45 2.53 -4.36
C ASP A 72 11.70 1.21 -3.61
N ALA A 73 11.55 1.26 -2.28
CA ALA A 73 11.66 0.09 -1.41
C ALA A 73 10.32 -0.61 -1.12
N THR A 74 9.27 -0.31 -1.91
CA THR A 74 7.98 -0.98 -1.77
C THR A 74 8.13 -2.51 -1.88
N CYS A 75 7.55 -3.23 -0.93
CA CYS A 75 7.53 -4.68 -0.95
C CYS A 75 6.94 -5.20 -2.27
N PRO A 76 7.55 -6.20 -2.94
CA PRO A 76 7.03 -6.74 -4.20
C PRO A 76 5.58 -7.24 -4.12
N ASN A 77 5.15 -7.79 -2.97
CA ASN A 77 3.77 -8.22 -2.76
C ASN A 77 2.80 -7.02 -2.72
N VAL A 78 3.21 -5.92 -2.09
CA VAL A 78 2.43 -4.67 -2.07
C VAL A 78 2.35 -4.07 -3.47
N LYS A 79 3.45 -4.04 -4.23
CA LYS A 79 3.44 -3.62 -5.64
C LYS A 79 2.50 -4.47 -6.50
N ALA A 80 2.49 -5.78 -6.27
CA ALA A 80 1.56 -6.68 -6.97
C ALA A 80 0.09 -6.34 -6.63
N ALA A 81 -0.21 -6.06 -5.34
CA ALA A 81 -1.55 -5.67 -4.91
C ALA A 81 -1.98 -4.32 -5.53
N GLN A 82 -1.09 -3.32 -5.56
CA GLN A 82 -1.33 -2.03 -6.20
C GLN A 82 -1.68 -2.19 -7.69
N LYS A 83 -0.86 -2.95 -8.44
CA LYS A 83 -1.08 -3.22 -9.87
C LYS A 83 -2.41 -3.95 -10.12
N LYS A 84 -2.75 -4.93 -9.27
CA LYS A 84 -4.01 -5.65 -9.36
C LYS A 84 -5.20 -4.74 -9.07
N GLY A 85 -5.09 -3.86 -8.07
CA GLY A 85 -6.12 -2.85 -7.78
C GLY A 85 -6.38 -1.93 -8.96
N GLN A 86 -5.32 -1.41 -9.56
CA GLN A 86 -5.40 -0.59 -10.77
C GLN A 86 -6.04 -1.35 -11.93
N ALA A 87 -5.57 -2.57 -12.22
CA ALA A 87 -6.10 -3.39 -13.32
C ALA A 87 -7.58 -3.74 -13.15
N LEU A 88 -8.05 -3.97 -11.91
CA LEU A 88 -9.46 -4.19 -11.62
C LEU A 88 -10.30 -2.94 -11.94
N ALA A 89 -9.84 -1.77 -11.52
CA ALA A 89 -10.52 -0.51 -11.82
C ALA A 89 -10.57 -0.23 -13.34
N GLU A 90 -9.46 -0.41 -14.05
CA GLU A 90 -9.36 -0.25 -15.51
C GLU A 90 -10.27 -1.25 -16.26
N ALA A 91 -10.49 -2.44 -15.70
CA ALA A 91 -11.41 -3.43 -16.25
C ALA A 91 -12.90 -3.20 -15.89
N GLY A 92 -13.21 -2.08 -15.22
CA GLY A 92 -14.57 -1.67 -14.87
C GLY A 92 -15.16 -2.39 -13.64
N TYR A 93 -14.32 -3.03 -12.82
CA TYR A 93 -14.75 -3.55 -11.51
C TYR A 93 -14.76 -2.41 -10.49
N LEU A 94 -15.68 -2.47 -9.54
CA LEU A 94 -15.59 -1.68 -8.31
C LEU A 94 -14.52 -2.31 -7.40
N PRO A 95 -13.38 -1.65 -7.15
CA PRO A 95 -12.35 -2.21 -6.29
C PRO A 95 -12.82 -2.22 -4.83
N VAL A 96 -12.77 -3.36 -4.19
CA VAL A 96 -13.06 -3.57 -2.77
C VAL A 96 -11.83 -4.14 -2.11
N ILE A 97 -11.20 -3.36 -1.23
CA ILE A 97 -10.01 -3.76 -0.49
C ILE A 97 -10.42 -4.22 0.90
N ILE A 98 -10.19 -5.49 1.23
CA ILE A 98 -10.42 -6.02 2.58
C ILE A 98 -9.12 -5.88 3.37
N GLY A 99 -9.15 -5.04 4.41
CA GLY A 99 -7.97 -4.69 5.21
C GLY A 99 -8.23 -3.54 6.18
N GLU A 100 -7.22 -3.19 6.95
CA GLU A 100 -7.27 -2.12 7.94
C GLU A 100 -7.30 -0.75 7.25
N LYS A 101 -8.36 0.04 7.45
CA LYS A 101 -8.60 1.34 6.79
C LYS A 101 -7.44 2.33 6.91
N ASN A 102 -6.80 2.35 8.08
CA ASN A 102 -5.74 3.30 8.36
C ASN A 102 -4.32 2.79 8.05
N HIS A 103 -4.19 1.52 7.65
CA HIS A 103 -2.89 0.93 7.34
C HIS A 103 -2.27 1.59 6.09
N PRO A 104 -0.98 1.96 6.12
CA PRO A 104 -0.31 2.62 4.98
C PRO A 104 -0.37 1.84 3.67
N GLU A 105 -0.27 0.50 3.73
CA GLU A 105 -0.42 -0.37 2.57
C GLU A 105 -1.80 -0.24 1.93
N VAL A 106 -2.87 -0.32 2.74
CA VAL A 106 -4.26 -0.20 2.24
C VAL A 106 -4.48 1.16 1.60
N LYS A 107 -4.00 2.24 2.23
CA LYS A 107 -4.05 3.59 1.66
C LYS A 107 -3.35 3.67 0.30
N SER A 108 -2.18 3.05 0.16
CA SER A 108 -1.46 3.04 -1.11
C SER A 108 -2.21 2.23 -2.18
N ILE A 109 -2.77 1.07 -1.84
CA ILE A 109 -3.56 0.25 -2.77
C ILE A 109 -4.81 1.03 -3.26
N VAL A 110 -5.52 1.71 -2.35
CA VAL A 110 -6.67 2.56 -2.68
C VAL A 110 -6.30 3.65 -3.69
N GLN A 111 -5.16 4.32 -3.51
CA GLN A 111 -4.71 5.37 -4.42
C GLN A 111 -4.43 4.83 -5.83
N TRP A 112 -3.87 3.62 -5.96
CA TRP A 112 -3.67 2.94 -7.25
C TRP A 112 -4.96 2.41 -7.85
N ALA A 113 -5.89 1.90 -7.02
CA ALA A 113 -7.19 1.41 -7.47
C ALA A 113 -8.19 2.53 -7.83
N GLY A 114 -7.85 3.77 -7.50
CA GLY A 114 -8.63 4.96 -7.84
C GLY A 114 -9.68 5.34 -6.80
N LYS A 115 -10.24 6.54 -6.98
CA LYS A 115 -11.13 7.22 -6.02
C LYS A 115 -12.47 6.52 -5.72
N HIS A 116 -12.85 5.51 -6.49
CA HIS A 116 -14.05 4.70 -6.25
C HIS A 116 -13.78 3.44 -5.42
N ALA A 117 -12.51 3.18 -5.08
CA ALA A 117 -12.14 2.04 -4.28
C ALA A 117 -12.72 2.13 -2.86
N ILE A 118 -13.28 1.02 -2.39
CA ILE A 118 -13.92 0.91 -1.07
C ILE A 118 -13.05 0.03 -0.17
N VAL A 119 -12.89 0.41 1.09
CA VAL A 119 -12.20 -0.41 2.09
C VAL A 119 -13.22 -1.01 3.05
N ILE A 120 -13.10 -2.32 3.26
CA ILE A 120 -13.87 -3.10 4.26
C ILE A 120 -12.88 -3.63 5.29
N GLU A 121 -13.05 -3.26 6.54
CA GLU A 121 -12.26 -3.76 7.66
C GLU A 121 -13.01 -4.84 8.46
N CYS A 122 -14.33 -4.77 8.46
CA CYS A 122 -15.21 -5.73 9.11
C CYS A 122 -16.57 -5.84 8.39
N ILE A 123 -17.36 -6.85 8.74
CA ILE A 123 -18.69 -7.10 8.13
C ILE A 123 -19.60 -5.88 8.18
N LYS A 124 -19.54 -5.06 9.25
CA LYS A 124 -20.36 -3.86 9.39
C LYS A 124 -20.13 -2.83 8.28
N ASP A 125 -18.97 -2.86 7.65
CA ASP A 125 -18.61 -1.94 6.57
C ASP A 125 -19.28 -2.27 5.23
N ILE A 126 -19.85 -3.49 5.09
CA ILE A 126 -20.48 -3.94 3.84
C ILE A 126 -21.64 -3.02 3.44
N GLY A 127 -22.35 -2.45 4.44
CA GLY A 127 -23.41 -1.47 4.19
C GLY A 127 -22.95 -0.25 3.36
N ASN A 128 -21.66 0.10 3.44
CA ASN A 128 -21.08 1.23 2.70
C ASN A 128 -20.65 0.87 1.26
N VAL A 129 -20.67 -0.41 0.88
CA VAL A 129 -20.33 -0.85 -0.48
C VAL A 129 -21.51 -0.55 -1.39
N PRO A 130 -21.37 0.30 -2.43
CA PRO A 130 -22.44 0.57 -3.36
C PRO A 130 -22.81 -0.67 -4.18
N LEU A 131 -24.02 -0.66 -4.73
CA LEU A 131 -24.42 -1.68 -5.70
C LEU A 131 -23.60 -1.49 -6.98
N ALA A 132 -23.09 -2.58 -7.53
CA ALA A 132 -22.33 -2.62 -8.76
C ALA A 132 -22.55 -3.95 -9.48
N ASP A 133 -22.36 -3.98 -10.79
CA ASP A 133 -22.45 -5.21 -11.58
C ASP A 133 -21.22 -6.09 -11.39
N LYS A 134 -20.05 -5.47 -11.08
CA LYS A 134 -18.75 -6.14 -10.98
C LYS A 134 -17.96 -5.65 -9.76
N TYR A 135 -17.54 -6.59 -8.93
CA TYR A 135 -16.71 -6.34 -7.75
C TYR A 135 -15.33 -6.96 -7.90
N GLY A 136 -14.28 -6.14 -7.80
CA GLY A 136 -12.89 -6.58 -7.80
C GLY A 136 -12.35 -6.60 -6.37
N VAL A 137 -12.21 -7.77 -5.77
CA VAL A 137 -11.84 -7.90 -4.35
C VAL A 137 -10.35 -8.18 -4.19
N LEU A 138 -9.69 -7.38 -3.36
CA LEU A 138 -8.30 -7.56 -2.94
C LEU A 138 -8.24 -7.72 -1.42
N ILE A 139 -7.15 -8.33 -0.95
CA ILE A 139 -6.86 -8.44 0.48
C ILE A 139 -5.52 -7.75 0.79
N GLN A 140 -5.46 -7.01 1.90
CA GLN A 140 -4.18 -6.49 2.46
C GLN A 140 -3.21 -7.66 2.69
N THR A 141 -1.95 -7.49 2.30
CA THR A 141 -0.97 -8.59 2.28
C THR A 141 -0.72 -9.24 3.63
N THR A 142 -1.00 -8.53 4.73
CA THR A 142 -0.81 -8.96 6.12
C THR A 142 -2.12 -9.25 6.87
N PHE A 143 -3.28 -9.14 6.20
CA PHE A 143 -4.57 -9.35 6.84
C PHE A 143 -4.82 -10.83 7.16
N GLU A 144 -5.63 -11.10 8.17
CA GLU A 144 -5.96 -12.46 8.60
C GLU A 144 -6.88 -13.16 7.59
N LEU A 145 -6.45 -14.34 7.09
CA LEU A 145 -7.18 -15.05 6.04
C LEU A 145 -8.59 -15.47 6.48
N ALA A 146 -8.76 -15.92 7.72
CA ALA A 146 -10.08 -16.35 8.23
C ALA A 146 -11.08 -15.18 8.23
N LYS A 147 -10.64 -13.99 8.69
CA LYS A 147 -11.47 -12.77 8.64
C LYS A 147 -11.79 -12.35 7.22
N PHE A 148 -10.82 -12.45 6.31
CA PHE A 148 -11.05 -12.16 4.91
C PHE A 148 -12.14 -13.04 4.32
N GLU A 149 -12.09 -14.36 4.56
CA GLU A 149 -13.06 -15.32 4.03
C GLU A 149 -14.47 -15.07 4.62
N GLU A 150 -14.55 -14.73 5.91
CA GLU A 150 -15.82 -14.35 6.56
C GLU A 150 -16.42 -13.08 5.94
N ILE A 151 -15.62 -12.03 5.78
CA ILE A 151 -16.05 -10.75 5.19
C ILE A 151 -16.46 -10.95 3.72
N LEU A 152 -15.68 -11.73 2.96
CA LEU A 152 -15.97 -12.01 1.56
C LEU A 152 -17.29 -12.76 1.38
N ALA A 153 -17.53 -13.79 2.21
CA ALA A 153 -18.78 -14.55 2.18
C ALA A 153 -19.99 -13.65 2.50
N ALA A 154 -19.87 -12.79 3.50
CA ALA A 154 -20.92 -11.82 3.84
C ALA A 154 -21.15 -10.79 2.71
N LEU A 155 -20.09 -10.29 2.09
CA LEU A 155 -20.17 -9.37 0.95
C LEU A 155 -20.91 -10.01 -0.23
N GLN A 156 -20.56 -11.25 -0.60
CA GLN A 156 -21.19 -11.98 -1.70
C GLN A 156 -22.67 -12.29 -1.42
N LYS A 157 -23.05 -12.45 -0.15
CA LYS A 157 -24.45 -12.66 0.25
C LYS A 157 -25.28 -11.38 0.13
N GLU A 158 -24.70 -10.23 0.48
CA GLU A 158 -25.42 -8.94 0.52
C GLU A 158 -25.34 -8.15 -0.78
N ARG A 159 -24.39 -8.45 -1.64
CA ARG A 159 -24.16 -7.75 -2.92
C ARG A 159 -24.14 -8.78 -4.04
N SER A 160 -25.15 -8.75 -4.89
CA SER A 160 -25.18 -9.56 -6.12
C SER A 160 -24.34 -8.91 -7.21
N GLY A 161 -23.63 -9.70 -8.02
CA GLY A 161 -22.79 -9.23 -9.11
C GLY A 161 -21.73 -10.25 -9.51
N GLU A 162 -20.92 -9.88 -10.50
CA GLU A 162 -19.72 -10.65 -10.87
C GLU A 162 -18.59 -10.35 -9.90
N TYR A 163 -17.87 -11.37 -9.43
CA TYR A 163 -16.76 -11.23 -8.50
C TYR A 163 -15.45 -11.68 -9.12
N LYS A 164 -14.45 -10.81 -9.14
CA LYS A 164 -13.06 -11.16 -9.40
C LYS A 164 -12.25 -10.97 -8.12
N ILE A 165 -11.73 -12.09 -7.58
CA ILE A 165 -11.04 -12.11 -6.29
C ILE A 165 -9.55 -12.32 -6.52
N GLU A 166 -8.75 -11.35 -6.07
CA GLU A 166 -7.29 -11.36 -6.14
C GLU A 166 -6.70 -11.59 -4.74
N LYS A 167 -6.33 -12.84 -4.43
CA LYS A 167 -5.68 -13.17 -3.15
C LYS A 167 -4.26 -12.63 -3.15
N THR A 168 -4.06 -11.46 -2.51
CA THR A 168 -2.78 -10.74 -2.43
C THR A 168 -2.02 -11.00 -1.12
N ILE A 169 -2.41 -12.00 -0.35
CA ILE A 169 -1.76 -12.38 0.93
C ILE A 169 -0.29 -12.74 0.70
N CYS A 170 0.57 -12.26 1.60
CA CYS A 170 1.98 -12.66 1.68
C CYS A 170 2.13 -13.96 2.46
N LEU A 171 2.66 -15.02 1.83
CA LEU A 171 2.89 -16.33 2.46
C LEU A 171 3.83 -16.25 3.68
N ALA A 172 4.80 -15.32 3.68
CA ALA A 172 5.69 -15.11 4.82
C ALA A 172 4.94 -14.62 6.08
N THR A 173 3.80 -13.97 5.92
CA THR A 173 2.96 -13.49 7.02
C THR A 173 2.01 -14.60 7.49
N SER A 174 1.42 -15.36 6.57
CA SER A 174 0.53 -16.47 6.92
C SER A 174 1.21 -17.61 7.69
N GLN A 175 2.54 -17.80 7.51
CA GLN A 175 3.34 -18.76 8.27
C GLN A 175 3.66 -18.29 9.71
N ARG A 176 3.60 -16.98 9.99
CA ARG A 176 3.81 -16.43 11.34
C ARG A 176 2.52 -16.33 12.16
N GLN A 177 1.37 -16.52 11.52
CA GLN A 177 0.04 -16.52 12.18
C GLN A 177 -0.40 -17.91 12.63
N LYS A 178 0.41 -18.95 12.38
CA LYS A 178 0.27 -20.31 12.92
C LYS A 178 1.18 -20.49 14.15
#